data_4496bec4869ee4e6afeaf7b67cd0677a
#
_entry.id   4496bec4869ee4e6afeaf7b67cd0677a
#
_cell.length_a   1.000
_cell.length_b   1.000
_cell.length_c   1.000
_cell.angle_alpha   90.00
_cell.angle_beta   90.00
_cell.angle_gamma   90.00
#
_symmetry.space_group_name_H-M   'P 1'
#
loop_
_entity.id
_entity.type
_entity.pdbx_description
1 polymer ?
#
loop_
_entity_poly.entity_id
_entity_poly.type
_entity_poly.pdbx_seq_one_letter_code
_entity_poly.pdbx_strand_id
1 'polypeptide(L)'
;MLQFRRAILILLLFPFLNACKEPLKAKDGTVFKTPADYNDYIISRQTKVIRNIIELGNKAGISADTAYALLNKFSAQTDSVISEIKGMPPYRADSSFRNAAIRSFDFYKRLFDKNYRDILAIRLKGGDATEEGVKEIMDITEKIKREEEELDKELHSAQTVFAQKYNMTMRPNAIQKEIDKKN
;
A
#
# COMPACT_ATOMS: atom_id res chain seq x y z
N MET A 1 39.17 62.53 35.08
CA MET A 1 37.78 62.41 34.53
C MET A 1 37.63 61.08 33.83
N LEU A 2 37.10 60.09 34.53
CA LEU A 2 36.87 58.77 33.97
C LEU A 2 35.41 58.66 33.48
N GLN A 3 35.19 58.53 32.17
CA GLN A 3 33.87 58.30 31.62
C GLN A 3 33.60 56.77 31.56
N PHE A 4 32.68 56.33 32.42
CA PHE A 4 32.10 54.96 32.36
C PHE A 4 31.16 54.87 31.19
N ARG A 5 31.58 54.16 30.14
CA ARG A 5 30.69 53.67 29.03
C ARG A 5 29.88 52.45 29.53
N ARG A 6 28.59 52.65 29.81
CA ARG A 6 27.65 51.58 30.10
C ARG A 6 27.37 50.85 28.83
N ALA A 7 27.92 49.65 28.69
CA ALA A 7 27.52 48.70 27.66
C ALA A 7 26.18 48.06 28.07
N ILE A 8 25.10 48.39 27.37
CA ILE A 8 23.80 47.75 27.54
C ILE A 8 23.87 46.44 26.79
N LEU A 9 23.97 45.33 27.54
CA LEU A 9 23.88 43.96 27.02
C LEU A 9 22.41 43.66 26.76
N ILE A 10 21.97 43.84 25.50
CA ILE A 10 20.63 43.41 25.07
C ILE A 10 20.66 41.90 24.96
N LEU A 11 20.15 41.22 26.00
CA LEU A 11 19.90 39.76 25.99
C LEU A 11 18.72 39.50 25.09
N LEU A 12 18.97 39.14 23.81
CA LEU A 12 17.97 38.67 22.89
C LEU A 12 17.46 37.29 23.37
N LEU A 13 16.40 37.32 24.16
CA LEU A 13 15.56 36.16 24.44
C LEU A 13 14.91 35.70 23.11
N PHE A 14 15.55 34.77 22.41
CA PHE A 14 14.90 34.01 21.36
C PHE A 14 13.84 33.13 22.05
N PRO A 15 12.54 33.36 21.83
CA PRO A 15 11.56 32.39 22.23
C PRO A 15 11.78 31.13 21.33
N PHE A 16 12.25 30.05 21.93
CA PHE A 16 12.14 28.73 21.35
C PHE A 16 10.64 28.44 21.19
N LEU A 17 10.07 28.88 20.07
CA LEU A 17 8.79 28.40 19.61
C LEU A 17 8.95 26.92 19.29
N ASN A 18 8.82 26.05 20.29
CA ASN A 18 8.42 24.68 20.11
C ASN A 18 7.03 24.74 19.50
N ALA A 19 6.97 24.98 18.18
CA ALA A 19 5.76 24.78 17.42
C ALA A 19 5.38 23.31 17.63
N CYS A 20 4.44 23.04 18.51
CA CYS A 20 3.75 21.75 18.57
C CYS A 20 3.24 21.51 17.15
N LYS A 21 3.97 20.70 16.37
CA LYS A 21 3.48 20.28 15.06
C LYS A 21 2.22 19.49 15.34
N GLU A 22 1.11 19.97 14.79
CA GLU A 22 -0.14 19.22 14.86
C GLU A 22 0.11 17.78 14.45
N PRO A 23 -0.47 16.81 15.17
CA PRO A 23 -0.28 15.41 14.84
C PRO A 23 -0.80 15.15 13.44
N LEU A 24 -0.02 14.42 12.64
CA LEU A 24 -0.38 14.06 11.29
C LEU A 24 -1.63 13.16 11.33
N LYS A 25 -2.73 13.59 10.67
CA LYS A 25 -4.03 12.93 10.76
C LYS A 25 -4.58 12.61 9.38
N ALA A 26 -5.00 11.35 9.16
CA ALA A 26 -5.71 10.93 7.97
C ALA A 26 -7.16 11.42 7.98
N LYS A 27 -7.83 11.38 6.82
CA LYS A 27 -9.24 11.79 6.68
C LYS A 27 -10.20 10.94 7.51
N ASP A 28 -9.88 9.67 7.75
CA ASP A 28 -10.65 8.76 8.61
C ASP A 28 -10.46 9.02 10.13
N GLY A 29 -9.64 10.00 10.47
CA GLY A 29 -9.36 10.38 11.85
C GLY A 29 -8.13 9.69 12.45
N THR A 30 -7.51 8.74 11.77
CA THR A 30 -6.29 8.06 12.25
C THR A 30 -5.15 9.05 12.44
N VAL A 31 -4.51 9.01 13.61
CA VAL A 31 -3.41 9.90 13.97
C VAL A 31 -2.07 9.14 13.87
N PHE A 32 -1.15 9.71 13.11
CA PHE A 32 0.22 9.19 12.97
C PHE A 32 1.17 9.94 13.89
N LYS A 33 1.49 9.36 15.04
CA LYS A 33 2.42 9.94 16.01
C LYS A 33 3.87 9.69 15.62
N THR A 34 4.14 8.56 14.99
CA THR A 34 5.47 8.10 14.61
C THR A 34 5.53 7.70 13.13
N PRO A 35 6.74 7.62 12.53
CA PRO A 35 6.90 7.04 11.19
C PRO A 35 6.41 5.58 11.14
N ALA A 36 6.55 4.84 12.24
CA ALA A 36 6.08 3.46 12.35
C ALA A 36 4.55 3.37 12.20
N ASP A 37 3.79 4.26 12.87
CA ASP A 37 2.32 4.29 12.72
C ASP A 37 1.91 4.51 11.26
N TYR A 38 2.63 5.39 10.55
CA TYR A 38 2.37 5.67 9.15
C TYR A 38 2.67 4.45 8.24
N ASN A 39 3.80 3.80 8.47
CA ASN A 39 4.19 2.57 7.80
C ASN A 39 3.16 1.46 8.07
N ASP A 40 2.84 1.21 9.32
CA ASP A 40 1.98 0.10 9.74
C ASP A 40 0.55 0.27 9.21
N TYR A 41 0.11 1.52 9.08
CA TYR A 41 -1.17 1.84 8.44
C TYR A 41 -1.20 1.35 6.98
N ILE A 42 -0.17 1.64 6.18
CA ILE A 42 -0.05 1.19 4.78
C ILE A 42 0.07 -0.34 4.72
N ILE A 43 0.97 -0.93 5.50
CA ILE A 43 1.24 -2.37 5.48
C ILE A 43 0.03 -3.20 5.93
N SER A 44 -0.75 -2.71 6.89
CA SER A 44 -1.98 -3.40 7.30
C SER A 44 -3.02 -3.45 6.16
N ARG A 45 -3.10 -2.41 5.33
CA ARG A 45 -3.97 -2.38 4.15
C ARG A 45 -3.48 -3.30 3.04
N GLN A 46 -2.17 -3.34 2.80
CA GLN A 46 -1.56 -4.31 1.90
C GLN A 46 -1.87 -5.74 2.33
N THR A 47 -1.69 -6.05 3.60
CA THR A 47 -2.03 -7.36 4.18
C THR A 47 -3.49 -7.75 3.92
N LYS A 48 -4.42 -6.80 4.07
CA LYS A 48 -5.84 -7.03 3.81
C LYS A 48 -6.10 -7.40 2.34
N VAL A 49 -5.49 -6.66 1.40
CA VAL A 49 -5.66 -6.93 -0.04
C VAL A 49 -5.05 -8.27 -0.45
N ILE A 50 -3.85 -8.59 0.05
CA ILE A 50 -3.21 -9.89 -0.23
C ILE A 50 -4.05 -11.05 0.30
N ARG A 51 -4.66 -10.93 1.49
CA ARG A 51 -5.59 -11.95 2.01
C ARG A 51 -6.79 -12.16 1.12
N ASN A 52 -7.31 -11.11 0.48
CA ASN A 52 -8.40 -11.23 -0.49
C ASN A 52 -7.97 -12.06 -1.71
N ILE A 53 -6.73 -11.89 -2.20
CA ILE A 53 -6.19 -12.71 -3.30
C ILE A 53 -6.07 -14.17 -2.89
N ILE A 54 -5.56 -14.44 -1.70
CA ILE A 54 -5.46 -15.80 -1.16
C ILE A 54 -6.86 -16.44 -1.00
N GLU A 55 -7.85 -15.67 -0.49
CA GLU A 55 -9.24 -16.14 -0.35
C GLU A 55 -9.84 -16.44 -1.73
N LEU A 56 -9.62 -15.58 -2.72
CA LEU A 56 -10.07 -15.81 -4.10
C LEU A 56 -9.49 -17.11 -4.66
N GLY A 57 -8.17 -17.31 -4.55
CA GLY A 57 -7.51 -18.54 -5.01
C GLY A 57 -8.07 -19.80 -4.38
N ASN A 58 -8.43 -19.75 -3.10
CA ASN A 58 -8.99 -20.88 -2.37
C ASN A 58 -10.46 -21.18 -2.71
N LYS A 59 -11.25 -20.20 -3.15
CA LYS A 59 -12.71 -20.30 -3.27
C LYS A 59 -13.26 -20.14 -4.69
N ALA A 60 -12.53 -19.52 -5.60
CA ALA A 60 -13.01 -19.21 -6.94
C ALA A 60 -13.32 -20.47 -7.77
N GLY A 61 -12.73 -21.63 -7.44
CA GLY A 61 -12.98 -22.91 -8.10
C GLY A 61 -14.29 -23.59 -7.70
N ILE A 62 -15.04 -23.09 -6.70
CA ILE A 62 -16.26 -23.72 -6.20
C ILE A 62 -17.41 -23.54 -7.21
N SER A 63 -17.65 -22.31 -7.68
CA SER A 63 -18.62 -21.99 -8.73
C SER A 63 -18.34 -20.64 -9.35
N ALA A 64 -18.85 -20.39 -10.56
CA ALA A 64 -18.76 -19.10 -11.23
C ALA A 64 -19.40 -17.98 -10.40
N ASP A 65 -20.58 -18.21 -9.83
CA ASP A 65 -21.29 -17.22 -9.01
C ASP A 65 -20.46 -16.85 -7.77
N THR A 66 -19.86 -17.83 -7.11
CA THR A 66 -18.96 -17.61 -5.98
C THR A 66 -17.75 -16.77 -6.40
N ALA A 67 -17.12 -17.10 -7.53
CA ALA A 67 -15.97 -16.36 -8.03
C ALA A 67 -16.32 -14.90 -8.34
N TYR A 68 -17.43 -14.65 -9.06
CA TYR A 68 -17.88 -13.28 -9.36
C TYR A 68 -18.27 -12.49 -8.10
N ALA A 69 -18.94 -13.13 -7.14
CA ALA A 69 -19.29 -12.51 -5.87
C ALA A 69 -18.04 -12.08 -5.09
N LEU A 70 -17.00 -12.92 -5.05
CA LEU A 70 -15.72 -12.60 -4.42
C LEU A 70 -14.99 -11.47 -5.14
N LEU A 71 -14.96 -11.49 -6.49
CA LEU A 71 -14.35 -10.42 -7.27
C LEU A 71 -15.02 -9.07 -7.01
N ASN A 72 -16.36 -9.03 -6.95
CA ASN A 72 -17.09 -7.80 -6.60
C ASN A 72 -16.76 -7.32 -5.19
N LYS A 73 -16.78 -8.23 -4.21
CA LYS A 73 -16.46 -7.94 -2.81
C LYS A 73 -15.04 -7.37 -2.67
N PHE A 74 -14.06 -8.01 -3.29
CA PHE A 74 -12.65 -7.64 -3.13
C PHE A 74 -12.29 -6.37 -3.90
N SER A 75 -12.90 -6.14 -5.07
CA SER A 75 -12.81 -4.86 -5.76
C SER A 75 -13.30 -3.71 -4.89
N ALA A 76 -14.50 -3.82 -4.31
CA ALA A 76 -15.07 -2.78 -3.44
C ALA A 76 -14.21 -2.55 -2.17
N GLN A 77 -13.67 -3.61 -1.58
CA GLN A 77 -12.76 -3.50 -0.43
C GLN A 77 -11.44 -2.81 -0.81
N THR A 78 -10.92 -3.08 -2.02
CA THR A 78 -9.69 -2.44 -2.51
C THR A 78 -9.93 -0.96 -2.81
N ASP A 79 -11.09 -0.58 -3.34
CA ASP A 79 -11.49 0.82 -3.49
C ASP A 79 -11.51 1.57 -2.15
N SER A 80 -12.04 0.92 -1.10
CA SER A 80 -12.00 1.48 0.26
C SER A 80 -10.56 1.70 0.73
N VAL A 81 -9.68 0.71 0.53
CA VAL A 81 -8.26 0.81 0.88
C VAL A 81 -7.59 1.95 0.12
N ILE A 82 -7.81 2.07 -1.19
CA ILE A 82 -7.25 3.16 -2.01
C ILE A 82 -7.71 4.52 -1.48
N SER A 83 -9.00 4.65 -1.14
CA SER A 83 -9.57 5.88 -0.57
C SER A 83 -8.94 6.23 0.79
N GLU A 84 -8.73 5.23 1.66
CA GLU A 84 -8.07 5.38 2.95
C GLU A 84 -6.63 5.89 2.78
N ILE A 85 -5.86 5.28 1.87
CA ILE A 85 -4.47 5.68 1.60
C ILE A 85 -4.40 7.07 0.94
N LYS A 86 -5.29 7.38 0.00
CA LYS A 86 -5.42 8.74 -0.58
C LYS A 86 -5.80 9.78 0.47
N GLY A 87 -6.50 9.38 1.52
CA GLY A 87 -6.85 10.22 2.67
C GLY A 87 -5.71 10.51 3.64
N MET A 88 -4.57 9.82 3.52
CA MET A 88 -3.39 10.10 4.32
C MET A 88 -2.70 11.39 3.86
N PRO A 89 -2.27 12.27 4.76
CA PRO A 89 -1.40 13.39 4.40
C PRO A 89 0.01 12.88 4.04
N PRO A 90 0.81 13.65 3.28
CA PRO A 90 2.23 13.37 3.10
C PRO A 90 2.94 13.32 4.46
N TYR A 91 3.80 12.33 4.69
CA TYR A 91 4.58 12.29 5.92
C TYR A 91 5.72 13.32 5.86
N ARG A 92 5.63 14.40 6.66
CA ARG A 92 6.61 15.50 6.65
C ARG A 92 6.92 16.03 5.23
N ALA A 93 5.85 16.28 4.45
CA ALA A 93 5.90 16.71 3.05
C ALA A 93 6.41 15.65 2.04
N ASP A 94 6.69 14.42 2.47
CA ASP A 94 7.09 13.30 1.62
C ASP A 94 5.88 12.38 1.36
N SER A 95 5.53 12.21 0.09
CA SER A 95 4.42 11.34 -0.33
C SER A 95 4.89 10.10 -1.09
N SER A 96 6.19 9.88 -1.24
CA SER A 96 6.75 8.84 -2.11
C SER A 96 6.25 7.45 -1.73
N PHE A 97 6.33 7.07 -0.46
CA PHE A 97 5.87 5.77 0.02
C PHE A 97 4.34 5.61 -0.13
N ARG A 98 3.57 6.64 0.23
CA ARG A 98 2.10 6.63 0.03
C ARG A 98 1.73 6.47 -1.44
N ASN A 99 2.41 7.18 -2.35
CA ASN A 99 2.11 7.13 -3.77
C ASN A 99 2.49 5.77 -4.39
N ALA A 100 3.59 5.15 -3.95
CA ALA A 100 3.92 3.77 -4.34
C ALA A 100 2.85 2.77 -3.87
N ALA A 101 2.36 2.93 -2.63
CA ALA A 101 1.26 2.10 -2.12
C ALA A 101 -0.04 2.28 -2.94
N ILE A 102 -0.40 3.52 -3.32
CA ILE A 102 -1.57 3.77 -4.17
C ILE A 102 -1.45 3.03 -5.51
N ARG A 103 -0.28 3.08 -6.17
CA ARG A 103 -0.06 2.36 -7.45
C ARG A 103 -0.21 0.85 -7.29
N SER A 104 0.36 0.29 -6.23
CA SER A 104 0.20 -1.13 -5.91
C SER A 104 -1.28 -1.50 -5.68
N PHE A 105 -2.04 -0.69 -4.94
CA PHE A 105 -3.47 -0.96 -4.71
C PHE A 105 -4.33 -0.75 -5.98
N ASP A 106 -4.01 0.23 -6.81
CA ASP A 106 -4.68 0.42 -8.11
C ASP A 106 -4.46 -0.79 -9.04
N PHE A 107 -3.27 -1.42 -8.99
CA PHE A 107 -3.01 -2.68 -9.69
C PHE A 107 -3.90 -3.82 -9.15
N TYR A 108 -3.94 -4.05 -7.83
CA TYR A 108 -4.78 -5.09 -7.25
C TYR A 108 -6.28 -4.88 -7.54
N LYS A 109 -6.73 -3.62 -7.59
CA LYS A 109 -8.09 -3.32 -8.03
C LYS A 109 -8.32 -3.80 -9.47
N ARG A 110 -7.40 -3.51 -10.39
CA ARG A 110 -7.49 -4.01 -11.79
C ARG A 110 -7.48 -5.53 -11.88
N LEU A 111 -6.75 -6.23 -11.01
CA LEU A 111 -6.82 -7.70 -10.95
C LEU A 111 -8.25 -8.18 -10.71
N PHE A 112 -8.96 -7.59 -9.73
CA PHE A 112 -10.33 -8.00 -9.41
C PHE A 112 -11.35 -7.52 -10.44
N ASP A 113 -11.15 -6.33 -11.03
CA ASP A 113 -12.12 -5.74 -11.96
C ASP A 113 -12.01 -6.28 -13.38
N LYS A 114 -10.82 -6.73 -13.78
CA LYS A 114 -10.54 -7.12 -15.15
C LYS A 114 -9.84 -8.47 -15.25
N ASN A 115 -8.59 -8.58 -14.84
CA ASN A 115 -7.75 -9.71 -15.20
C ASN A 115 -8.32 -11.08 -14.76
N TYR A 116 -8.77 -11.19 -13.51
CA TYR A 116 -9.39 -12.44 -13.03
C TYR A 116 -10.76 -12.69 -13.65
N ARG A 117 -11.51 -11.65 -14.01
CA ARG A 117 -12.78 -11.82 -14.75
C ARG A 117 -12.56 -12.32 -16.16
N ASP A 118 -11.53 -11.80 -16.84
CA ASP A 118 -11.16 -12.27 -18.18
C ASP A 118 -10.77 -13.75 -18.14
N ILE A 119 -9.90 -14.14 -17.20
CA ILE A 119 -9.53 -15.57 -17.00
C ILE A 119 -10.77 -16.44 -16.70
N LEU A 120 -11.65 -15.98 -15.82
CA LEU A 120 -12.87 -16.70 -15.47
C LEU A 120 -13.80 -16.86 -16.69
N ALA A 121 -13.97 -15.80 -17.49
CA ALA A 121 -14.78 -15.82 -18.69
C ALA A 121 -14.26 -16.81 -19.75
N ILE A 122 -12.92 -16.91 -19.92
CA ILE A 122 -12.29 -17.89 -20.81
C ILE A 122 -12.58 -19.30 -20.32
N ARG A 123 -12.40 -19.59 -19.03
CA ARG A 123 -12.66 -20.91 -18.43
C ARG A 123 -14.12 -21.32 -18.55
N LEU A 124 -15.07 -20.42 -18.31
CA LEU A 124 -16.51 -20.70 -18.41
C LEU A 124 -16.97 -21.05 -19.85
N LYS A 125 -16.19 -20.60 -20.85
CA LYS A 125 -16.41 -21.00 -22.26
C LYS A 125 -15.70 -22.30 -22.64
N GLY A 126 -15.07 -22.97 -21.67
CA GLY A 126 -14.29 -24.19 -21.95
C GLY A 126 -12.89 -23.90 -22.52
N GLY A 127 -12.41 -22.65 -22.40
CA GLY A 127 -11.11 -22.23 -22.93
C GLY A 127 -9.91 -22.90 -22.26
N ASP A 128 -10.06 -23.42 -21.05
CA ASP A 128 -9.05 -24.23 -20.36
C ASP A 128 -8.81 -25.60 -20.96
N ALA A 129 -9.75 -26.06 -21.81
CA ALA A 129 -9.65 -27.30 -22.60
C ALA A 129 -9.18 -27.09 -24.04
N THR A 130 -8.88 -25.84 -24.44
CA THR A 130 -8.42 -25.48 -25.78
C THR A 130 -7.01 -24.89 -25.75
N GLU A 131 -6.21 -25.16 -26.79
CA GLU A 131 -4.84 -24.61 -26.88
C GLU A 131 -4.85 -23.06 -26.90
N GLU A 132 -5.80 -22.46 -27.62
CA GLU A 132 -5.97 -21.02 -27.74
C GLU A 132 -6.33 -20.40 -26.38
N GLY A 133 -7.32 -20.93 -25.67
CA GLY A 133 -7.75 -20.41 -24.38
C GLY A 133 -6.71 -20.60 -23.28
N VAL A 134 -5.97 -21.73 -23.28
CA VAL A 134 -4.83 -21.92 -22.38
C VAL A 134 -3.76 -20.86 -22.64
N LYS A 135 -3.42 -20.60 -23.90
CA LYS A 135 -2.47 -19.56 -24.27
C LYS A 135 -2.92 -18.17 -23.80
N GLU A 136 -4.19 -17.82 -24.02
CA GLU A 136 -4.74 -16.53 -23.57
C GLU A 136 -4.65 -16.36 -22.05
N ILE A 137 -4.99 -17.41 -21.28
CA ILE A 137 -4.86 -17.41 -19.81
C ILE A 137 -3.40 -17.24 -19.41
N MET A 138 -2.46 -17.93 -20.07
CA MET A 138 -1.02 -17.79 -19.79
C MET A 138 -0.52 -16.37 -20.08
N ASP A 139 -0.90 -15.76 -21.19
CA ASP A 139 -0.52 -14.41 -21.57
C ASP A 139 -1.01 -13.38 -20.55
N ILE A 140 -2.26 -13.53 -20.06
CA ILE A 140 -2.81 -12.68 -19.00
C ILE A 140 -2.03 -12.87 -17.70
N THR A 141 -1.77 -14.11 -17.31
CA THR A 141 -1.06 -14.44 -16.06
C THR A 141 0.37 -13.93 -16.06
N GLU A 142 1.08 -14.05 -17.19
CA GLU A 142 2.43 -13.54 -17.32
C GLU A 142 2.50 -12.01 -17.25
N LYS A 143 1.51 -11.31 -17.83
CA LYS A 143 1.35 -9.87 -17.69
C LYS A 143 1.15 -9.46 -16.23
N ILE A 144 0.24 -10.16 -15.52
CA ILE A 144 -0.01 -9.93 -14.10
C ILE A 144 1.30 -10.05 -13.31
N LYS A 145 2.01 -11.17 -13.49
CA LYS A 145 3.24 -11.47 -12.77
C LYS A 145 4.31 -10.37 -12.97
N ARG A 146 4.54 -9.95 -14.21
CA ARG A 146 5.52 -8.90 -14.50
C ARG A 146 5.18 -7.56 -13.85
N GLU A 147 3.91 -7.14 -13.95
CA GLU A 147 3.46 -5.87 -13.36
C GLU A 147 3.51 -5.93 -11.82
N GLU A 148 3.14 -7.06 -11.22
CA GLU A 148 3.22 -7.29 -9.78
C GLU A 148 4.66 -7.19 -9.27
N GLU A 149 5.61 -7.86 -9.93
CA GLU A 149 7.03 -7.83 -9.57
C GLU A 149 7.62 -6.40 -9.64
N GLU A 150 7.23 -5.60 -10.63
CA GLU A 150 7.68 -4.21 -10.76
C GLU A 150 7.12 -3.33 -9.64
N LEU A 151 5.83 -3.45 -9.35
CA LEU A 151 5.16 -2.65 -8.32
C LEU A 151 5.58 -3.06 -6.90
N ASP A 152 5.84 -4.34 -6.67
CA ASP A 152 6.37 -4.81 -5.38
C ASP A 152 7.78 -4.28 -5.13
N LYS A 153 8.64 -4.28 -6.16
CA LYS A 153 9.97 -3.66 -6.07
C LYS A 153 9.87 -2.16 -5.78
N GLU A 154 8.96 -1.46 -6.46
CA GLU A 154 8.74 -0.04 -6.25
C GLU A 154 8.25 0.26 -4.83
N LEU A 155 7.24 -0.47 -4.35
CA LEU A 155 6.69 -0.30 -3.01
C LEU A 155 7.73 -0.61 -1.93
N HIS A 156 8.47 -1.72 -2.09
CA HIS A 156 9.53 -2.10 -1.17
C HIS A 156 10.67 -1.07 -1.13
N SER A 157 11.09 -0.56 -2.29
CA SER A 157 12.09 0.49 -2.39
C SER A 157 11.63 1.77 -1.69
N ALA A 158 10.40 2.21 -1.95
CA ALA A 158 9.83 3.40 -1.32
C ALA A 158 9.70 3.24 0.20
N GLN A 159 9.31 2.05 0.69
CA GLN A 159 9.27 1.73 2.10
C GLN A 159 10.66 1.75 2.74
N THR A 160 11.66 1.18 2.06
CA THR A 160 13.05 1.14 2.54
C THR A 160 13.63 2.55 2.67
N VAL A 161 13.45 3.39 1.66
CA VAL A 161 13.86 4.81 1.69
C VAL A 161 13.17 5.55 2.83
N PHE A 162 11.87 5.33 3.01
CA PHE A 162 11.11 5.90 4.12
C PHE A 162 11.68 5.45 5.47
N ALA A 163 11.92 4.15 5.64
CA ALA A 163 12.47 3.60 6.88
C ALA A 163 13.86 4.18 7.21
N GLN A 164 14.75 4.25 6.23
CA GLN A 164 16.08 4.84 6.39
C GLN A 164 16.00 6.32 6.76
N LYS A 165 15.19 7.11 6.05
CA LYS A 165 15.02 8.55 6.27
C LYS A 165 14.53 8.88 7.68
N TYR A 166 13.75 8.00 8.29
CA TYR A 166 13.13 8.20 9.59
C TYR A 166 13.69 7.28 10.70
N ASN A 167 14.83 6.64 10.46
CA ASN A 167 15.53 5.74 11.40
C ASN A 167 14.62 4.63 11.96
N MET A 168 13.81 4.02 11.09
CA MET A 168 12.94 2.91 11.45
C MET A 168 13.62 1.56 11.23
N THR A 169 13.37 0.63 12.11
CA THR A 169 13.70 -0.80 11.88
C THR A 169 12.53 -1.47 11.17
N MET A 170 12.74 -1.96 9.95
CA MET A 170 11.74 -2.73 9.24
C MET A 170 11.57 -4.11 9.87
N ARG A 171 10.32 -4.52 10.06
CA ARG A 171 9.98 -5.87 10.52
C ARG A 171 9.48 -6.70 9.33
N PRO A 172 9.81 -8.01 9.25
CA PRO A 172 9.26 -8.88 8.22
C PRO A 172 7.72 -8.85 8.26
N ASN A 173 7.09 -8.72 7.10
CA ASN A 173 5.63 -8.74 7.00
C ASN A 173 5.12 -10.12 7.42
N ALA A 174 4.12 -10.15 8.30
CA ALA A 174 3.53 -11.40 8.79
C ALA A 174 2.94 -12.24 7.64
N ILE A 175 2.37 -11.58 6.62
CA ILE A 175 1.79 -12.25 5.45
C ILE A 175 2.85 -12.95 4.60
N GLN A 176 4.07 -12.39 4.50
CA GLN A 176 5.16 -13.04 3.78
C GLN A 176 5.48 -14.40 4.40
N LYS A 177 5.48 -14.50 5.72
CA LYS A 177 5.68 -15.77 6.42
C LYS A 177 4.56 -16.79 6.17
N GLU A 178 3.32 -16.32 5.91
CA GLU A 178 2.21 -17.20 5.54
C GLU A 178 2.35 -17.73 4.10
N ILE A 179 2.84 -16.89 3.18
CA ILE A 179 3.10 -17.27 1.78
C ILE A 179 4.26 -18.28 1.72
N ASP A 180 5.37 -17.98 2.39
CA ASP A 180 6.57 -18.82 2.40
C ASP A 180 6.33 -20.23 2.98
N LYS A 181 5.31 -20.39 3.84
CA LYS A 181 4.92 -21.69 4.38
C LYS A 181 4.06 -22.55 3.44
N LYS A 182 3.49 -21.95 2.39
CA LYS A 182 2.61 -22.65 1.43
C LYS A 182 3.31 -23.06 0.13
N ASN A 183 4.54 -22.55 -0.07
CA ASN A 183 5.46 -22.93 -1.16
C ASN A 183 6.47 -23.95 -0.66
#